data_531e505b2de90b10f5cdda79ae8c342b
#
_entry.id   531e505b2de90b10f5cdda79ae8c342b
#
_cell.length_a   1.000
_cell.length_b   1.000
_cell.length_c   1.000
_cell.angle_alpha   90.00
_cell.angle_beta   90.00
_cell.angle_gamma   90.00
#
_symmetry.space_group_name_H-M   'P 1'
#
loop_
_entity.id
_entity.type
_entity.pdbx_description
1 polymer ?
#
loop_
_entity_poly.entity_id
_entity_poly.type
_entity_poly.pdbx_seq_one_letter_code
_entity_poly.pdbx_strand_id
1 'polypeptide(L)'
;MAKYGIAVVAAVLVLGLVSVSMGAIGWCGQIWPCSGASYTSNDDIPVYVQVWKDGCTNASATEPCPDIEAYLYYGCKGSGTFTEVPMTYNADVDNNDEFTGVIPSGHGCDTLEFYVKVVDTTDSDECYGQDQCSNDPNFYLPITPATSQDVTVRFHMCLTSGVETTGDVCIIGGHPALGDWATGVPMALSCPSLDPKLYQVDILFPAGSNPYVEYKYKKDNCETWESTGNHSLTIDDSNSFYDLPYTDGWEYLTPDCPGCGAATEPTEWGTIKALYR
;
A
#
# COMPACT_ATOMS: atom_id res chain seq x y z
N MET A 1 14.94 -73.48 66.30
CA MET A 1 14.29 -72.20 66.15
C MET A 1 14.96 -71.47 65.00
N ALA A 2 14.34 -71.46 63.81
CA ALA A 2 14.86 -70.81 62.63
C ALA A 2 14.22 -69.43 62.52
N LYS A 3 15.06 -68.40 62.47
CA LYS A 3 14.61 -67.03 62.24
C LYS A 3 14.67 -66.70 60.74
N TYR A 4 13.52 -66.50 60.08
CA TYR A 4 13.47 -66.05 58.72
C TYR A 4 13.53 -64.52 58.71
N GLY A 5 14.58 -63.96 58.11
CA GLY A 5 14.69 -62.54 57.84
C GLY A 5 14.02 -62.24 56.50
N ILE A 6 12.99 -61.30 56.54
CA ILE A 6 12.35 -60.80 55.33
C ILE A 6 13.21 -59.66 54.82
N ALA A 7 13.78 -59.78 53.64
CA ALA A 7 14.41 -58.66 52.94
C ALA A 7 13.34 -57.90 52.10
N VAL A 8 13.08 -56.71 52.48
CA VAL A 8 12.23 -55.78 51.65
C VAL A 8 13.14 -55.12 50.62
N VAL A 9 12.94 -55.49 49.37
CA VAL A 9 13.56 -54.78 48.24
C VAL A 9 12.69 -53.59 47.86
N ALA A 10 13.12 -52.40 48.19
CA ALA A 10 12.49 -51.18 47.73
C ALA A 10 12.95 -50.90 46.27
N ALA A 11 12.08 -51.12 45.29
CA ALA A 11 12.28 -50.72 43.94
C ALA A 11 12.02 -49.20 43.82
N VAL A 12 13.07 -48.40 43.69
CA VAL A 12 12.98 -46.98 43.38
C VAL A 12 12.70 -46.85 41.88
N LEU A 13 11.45 -46.51 41.55
CA LEU A 13 11.07 -46.18 40.17
C LEU A 13 11.59 -44.76 39.87
N VAL A 14 12.71 -44.65 39.21
CA VAL A 14 13.18 -43.39 38.67
C VAL A 14 12.36 -43.10 37.40
N LEU A 15 11.29 -42.33 37.53
CA LEU A 15 10.63 -41.67 36.40
C LEU A 15 11.61 -40.64 35.85
N GLY A 16 12.36 -41.01 34.83
CA GLY A 16 13.10 -40.05 34.02
C GLY A 16 12.09 -39.13 33.31
N LEU A 17 12.03 -37.90 33.75
CA LEU A 17 11.42 -36.83 32.95
C LEU A 17 12.32 -36.73 31.71
N VAL A 18 11.85 -37.30 30.60
CA VAL A 18 12.40 -37.01 29.29
C VAL A 18 11.93 -35.59 28.99
N SER A 19 12.78 -34.61 29.25
CA SER A 19 12.63 -33.27 28.68
C SER A 19 12.76 -33.47 27.18
N VAL A 20 11.65 -33.42 26.47
CA VAL A 20 11.66 -33.25 25.01
C VAL A 20 12.24 -31.87 24.82
N SER A 21 13.51 -31.74 24.47
CA SER A 21 14.08 -30.49 23.97
C SER A 21 13.33 -30.22 22.66
N MET A 22 12.39 -29.33 22.71
CA MET A 22 11.82 -28.76 21.51
C MET A 22 12.99 -28.07 20.78
N GLY A 23 13.13 -28.28 19.48
CA GLY A 23 14.25 -27.74 18.70
C GLY A 23 14.29 -26.20 18.76
N ALA A 24 15.47 -25.65 18.53
CA ALA A 24 15.63 -24.20 18.31
C ALA A 24 14.75 -23.70 17.16
N ILE A 25 14.58 -22.38 17.03
CA ILE A 25 13.91 -21.79 15.87
C ILE A 25 14.64 -22.25 14.61
N GLY A 26 13.96 -23.04 13.79
CA GLY A 26 14.54 -23.56 12.55
C GLY A 26 14.55 -22.54 11.43
N TRP A 27 13.61 -21.60 11.45
CA TRP A 27 13.51 -20.55 10.44
C TRP A 27 12.53 -19.44 10.86
N CYS A 28 12.81 -18.20 10.44
CA CYS A 28 11.88 -17.08 10.43
C CYS A 28 12.07 -16.23 9.17
N GLY A 29 10.97 -15.77 8.57
CA GLY A 29 11.03 -15.02 7.30
C GLY A 29 9.66 -14.74 6.72
N GLN A 30 9.57 -14.67 5.38
CA GLN A 30 8.34 -14.28 4.69
C GLN A 30 7.80 -12.93 5.20
N ILE A 31 8.71 -11.99 5.47
CA ILE A 31 8.32 -10.69 5.99
C ILE A 31 7.61 -9.90 4.91
N TRP A 32 6.45 -9.38 5.27
CA TRP A 32 5.68 -8.41 4.48
C TRP A 32 5.48 -7.15 5.32
N PRO A 33 5.52 -5.92 4.72
CA PRO A 33 5.78 -5.65 3.31
C PRO A 33 7.24 -5.83 2.93
N CYS A 34 7.50 -6.05 1.63
CA CYS A 34 8.86 -6.08 1.09
C CYS A 34 9.50 -4.69 1.11
N SER A 35 10.82 -4.66 1.19
CA SER A 35 11.59 -3.43 0.98
C SER A 35 11.23 -2.75 -0.34
N GLY A 36 11.07 -1.44 -0.30
CA GLY A 36 10.70 -0.63 -1.46
C GLY A 36 9.19 -0.46 -1.68
N ALA A 37 8.33 -1.14 -0.92
CA ALA A 37 6.91 -0.82 -0.89
C ALA A 37 6.73 0.61 -0.38
N SER A 38 5.92 1.41 -1.08
CA SER A 38 5.72 2.83 -0.75
C SER A 38 4.43 3.02 0.02
N TYR A 39 4.50 3.85 1.06
CA TYR A 39 3.37 4.24 1.91
C TYR A 39 3.31 5.75 2.05
N THR A 40 2.20 6.26 2.56
CA THR A 40 2.11 7.66 2.99
C THR A 40 2.35 7.79 4.49
N SER A 41 2.62 9.00 4.94
CA SER A 41 2.78 9.29 6.37
C SER A 41 1.53 9.00 7.20
N ASN A 42 0.36 8.88 6.57
CA ASN A 42 -0.91 8.60 7.23
C ASN A 42 -1.32 7.12 7.20
N ASP A 43 -0.53 6.26 6.61
CA ASP A 43 -0.83 4.82 6.55
C ASP A 43 -0.35 4.13 7.84
N ASP A 44 -1.23 3.32 8.41
CA ASP A 44 -0.83 2.27 9.34
C ASP A 44 -0.30 1.09 8.53
N ILE A 45 0.93 0.66 8.80
CA ILE A 45 1.60 -0.36 7.98
C ILE A 45 1.61 -1.69 8.74
N PRO A 46 0.77 -2.67 8.35
CA PRO A 46 0.83 -4.00 8.94
C PRO A 46 2.10 -4.72 8.49
N VAL A 47 2.79 -5.34 9.43
CA VAL A 47 3.99 -6.14 9.20
C VAL A 47 3.72 -7.56 9.63
N TYR A 48 4.11 -8.53 8.80
CA TYR A 48 3.93 -9.95 9.05
C TYR A 48 5.27 -10.67 9.03
N VAL A 49 5.38 -11.74 9.82
CA VAL A 49 6.51 -12.67 9.82
C VAL A 49 6.01 -14.07 10.03
N GLN A 50 6.58 -15.04 9.32
CA GLN A 50 6.33 -16.44 9.55
C GLN A 50 7.50 -17.09 10.29
N VAL A 51 7.19 -18.01 11.20
CA VAL A 51 8.15 -18.70 12.06
C VAL A 51 7.92 -20.20 11.98
N TRP A 52 9.00 -20.96 11.83
CA TRP A 52 8.98 -22.42 11.91
C TRP A 52 9.85 -22.92 13.05
N LYS A 53 9.26 -23.73 13.92
CA LYS A 53 9.93 -24.48 14.99
C LYS A 53 9.38 -25.89 15.02
N ASP A 54 10.25 -26.90 14.79
CA ASP A 54 9.84 -28.30 14.71
C ASP A 54 9.20 -28.78 16.03
N GLY A 55 8.08 -29.48 15.88
CA GLY A 55 7.31 -30.01 17.01
C GLY A 55 6.54 -28.95 17.81
N CYS A 56 6.54 -27.69 17.36
CA CYS A 56 5.80 -26.61 18.00
C CYS A 56 4.87 -25.90 17.00
N THR A 57 5.37 -25.13 16.04
CA THR A 57 4.54 -24.43 15.07
C THR A 57 3.77 -25.35 14.12
N ASN A 58 4.25 -26.58 13.94
CA ASN A 58 3.59 -27.62 13.14
C ASN A 58 2.75 -28.59 13.99
N ALA A 59 2.60 -28.35 15.29
CA ALA A 59 1.87 -29.25 16.21
C ALA A 59 0.36 -28.97 16.27
N SER A 60 -0.06 -27.75 15.99
CA SER A 60 -1.46 -27.30 15.98
C SER A 60 -1.70 -26.41 14.78
N ALA A 61 -2.88 -26.48 14.20
CA ALA A 61 -3.29 -25.64 13.08
C ALA A 61 -4.15 -24.44 13.54
N THR A 62 -4.24 -24.16 14.83
CA THR A 62 -5.15 -23.12 15.36
C THR A 62 -4.60 -22.39 16.57
N GLU A 63 -3.48 -22.82 17.12
CA GLU A 63 -2.89 -22.28 18.33
C GLU A 63 -1.42 -21.96 18.06
N PRO A 64 -0.93 -20.78 18.48
CA PRO A 64 0.48 -20.44 18.31
C PRO A 64 1.37 -21.35 19.16
N CYS A 65 2.61 -21.54 18.71
CA CYS A 65 3.64 -22.12 19.55
C CYS A 65 3.85 -21.22 20.81
N PRO A 66 3.58 -21.71 22.01
CA PRO A 66 3.58 -20.88 23.22
C PRO A 66 4.95 -20.34 23.60
N ASP A 67 6.01 -20.91 23.02
CA ASP A 67 7.39 -20.58 23.35
C ASP A 67 7.96 -19.51 22.40
N ILE A 68 7.19 -19.05 21.40
CA ILE A 68 7.63 -18.06 20.43
C ILE A 68 7.04 -16.69 20.74
N GLU A 69 7.92 -15.70 20.81
CA GLU A 69 7.57 -14.28 20.85
C GLU A 69 8.20 -13.58 19.64
N ALA A 70 7.43 -12.70 19.00
CA ALA A 70 7.90 -11.91 17.87
C ALA A 70 7.80 -10.41 18.19
N TYR A 71 8.79 -9.65 17.72
CA TYR A 71 8.92 -8.22 17.99
C TYR A 71 9.27 -7.50 16.69
N LEU A 72 8.52 -6.45 16.40
CA LEU A 72 8.78 -5.52 15.31
C LEU A 72 9.55 -4.33 15.86
N TYR A 73 10.64 -3.96 15.21
CA TYR A 73 11.43 -2.78 15.50
C TYR A 73 11.37 -1.84 14.31
N TYR A 74 10.98 -0.57 14.52
CA TYR A 74 10.92 0.39 13.42
C TYR A 74 11.42 1.76 13.86
N GLY A 75 11.93 2.55 12.91
CA GLY A 75 12.40 3.92 13.12
C GLY A 75 12.69 4.62 11.79
N CYS A 76 13.10 5.89 11.86
CA CYS A 76 13.58 6.59 10.68
C CYS A 76 14.93 6.04 10.24
N LYS A 77 15.12 5.82 8.96
CA LYS A 77 16.37 5.31 8.39
C LYS A 77 17.57 6.13 8.82
N GLY A 78 18.55 5.43 9.38
CA GLY A 78 19.80 6.04 9.84
C GLY A 78 19.71 6.80 11.17
N SER A 79 18.57 6.80 11.86
CA SER A 79 18.44 7.41 13.20
C SER A 79 19.18 6.64 14.27
N GLY A 80 19.37 5.34 14.09
CA GLY A 80 19.89 4.41 15.09
C GLY A 80 18.97 4.20 16.29
N THR A 81 17.74 4.72 16.22
CA THR A 81 16.74 4.59 17.28
C THR A 81 15.52 3.85 16.74
N PHE A 82 15.12 2.78 17.43
CA PHE A 82 13.98 1.95 17.05
C PHE A 82 12.93 1.94 18.16
N THR A 83 11.68 1.96 17.75
CA THR A 83 10.52 1.66 18.62
C THR A 83 10.24 0.17 18.51
N GLU A 84 10.11 -0.51 19.64
CA GLU A 84 9.74 -1.92 19.73
C GLU A 84 8.23 -2.07 19.84
N VAL A 85 7.66 -2.98 19.05
CA VAL A 85 6.25 -3.35 19.08
C VAL A 85 6.15 -4.87 19.21
N PRO A 86 5.53 -5.41 20.28
CA PRO A 86 5.22 -6.83 20.35
C PRO A 86 4.25 -7.19 19.22
N MET A 87 4.56 -8.29 18.52
CA MET A 87 3.67 -8.83 17.50
C MET A 87 2.72 -9.86 18.10
N THR A 88 1.56 -10.01 17.51
CA THR A 88 0.54 -10.97 17.93
C THR A 88 0.41 -12.07 16.88
N TYR A 89 0.05 -13.27 17.34
CA TYR A 89 -0.27 -14.38 16.44
C TYR A 89 -1.44 -13.97 15.52
N ASN A 90 -1.28 -14.25 14.23
CA ASN A 90 -2.26 -13.95 13.20
C ASN A 90 -2.95 -15.21 12.68
N ALA A 91 -2.18 -16.20 12.25
CA ALA A 91 -2.70 -17.43 11.67
C ALA A 91 -1.61 -18.50 11.55
N ASP A 92 -2.04 -19.75 11.35
CA ASP A 92 -1.18 -20.77 10.79
C ASP A 92 -1.10 -20.67 9.27
N VAL A 93 0.10 -20.71 8.74
CA VAL A 93 0.37 -20.77 7.30
C VAL A 93 1.20 -22.00 7.01
N ASP A 94 0.57 -23.05 6.52
CA ASP A 94 1.16 -24.37 6.34
C ASP A 94 1.70 -24.99 7.66
N ASN A 95 3.01 -25.01 7.85
CA ASN A 95 3.66 -25.50 9.07
C ASN A 95 4.25 -24.37 9.92
N ASN A 96 3.94 -23.12 9.60
CA ASN A 96 4.49 -21.94 10.23
C ASN A 96 3.41 -21.19 11.00
N ASP A 97 3.79 -20.59 12.10
CA ASP A 97 2.99 -19.56 12.78
C ASP A 97 3.29 -18.21 12.16
N GLU A 98 2.25 -17.48 11.78
CA GLU A 98 2.37 -16.09 11.32
C GLU A 98 2.04 -15.14 12.45
N PHE A 99 2.92 -14.14 12.65
CA PHE A 99 2.72 -13.05 13.60
C PHE A 99 2.56 -11.73 12.86
N THR A 100 1.79 -10.82 13.45
CA THR A 100 1.54 -9.47 12.90
C THR A 100 1.79 -8.38 13.93
N GLY A 101 2.35 -7.27 13.46
CA GLY A 101 2.50 -6.01 14.20
C GLY A 101 2.19 -4.85 13.28
N VAL A 102 1.99 -3.66 13.82
CA VAL A 102 1.66 -2.47 13.04
C VAL A 102 2.66 -1.38 13.31
N ILE A 103 3.24 -0.80 12.27
CA ILE A 103 3.91 0.49 12.33
C ILE A 103 2.81 1.54 12.22
N PRO A 104 2.52 2.34 13.28
CA PRO A 104 1.43 3.30 13.25
C PRO A 104 1.72 4.45 12.30
N SER A 105 0.68 5.10 11.81
CA SER A 105 0.78 6.33 11.01
C SER A 105 1.42 7.50 11.77
N GLY A 106 1.71 8.58 11.06
CA GLY A 106 2.28 9.81 11.67
C GLY A 106 3.81 9.89 11.60
N HIS A 107 4.44 9.20 10.65
CA HIS A 107 5.89 9.22 10.49
C HIS A 107 6.37 10.53 9.90
N GLY A 108 7.36 11.15 10.57
CA GLY A 108 7.98 12.40 10.15
C GLY A 108 9.25 12.22 9.30
N CYS A 109 9.48 11.05 8.69
CA CYS A 109 10.68 10.77 7.89
C CYS A 109 10.35 10.27 6.49
N ASP A 110 11.24 10.50 5.54
CA ASP A 110 11.08 10.11 4.13
C ASP A 110 11.29 8.61 3.88
N THR A 111 11.87 7.90 4.83
CA THR A 111 12.12 6.46 4.74
C THR A 111 12.10 5.85 6.13
N LEU A 112 11.25 4.87 6.33
CA LEU A 112 11.27 4.00 7.50
C LEU A 112 12.28 2.87 7.28
N GLU A 113 12.91 2.48 8.39
CA GLU A 113 13.70 1.28 8.51
C GLU A 113 13.05 0.40 9.56
N PHE A 114 12.87 -0.90 9.28
CA PHE A 114 12.36 -1.83 10.25
C PHE A 114 13.03 -3.20 10.13
N TYR A 115 12.92 -4.00 11.17
CA TYR A 115 13.29 -5.41 11.19
C TYR A 115 12.40 -6.15 12.18
N VAL A 116 12.34 -7.47 12.04
CA VAL A 116 11.62 -8.35 12.95
C VAL A 116 12.59 -9.27 13.65
N LYS A 117 12.43 -9.39 14.96
CA LYS A 117 13.15 -10.31 15.82
C LYS A 117 12.17 -11.31 16.41
N VAL A 118 12.47 -12.58 16.30
CA VAL A 118 11.71 -13.68 16.92
C VAL A 118 12.57 -14.31 17.99
N VAL A 119 11.99 -14.63 19.12
CA VAL A 119 12.68 -15.20 20.28
C VAL A 119 12.01 -16.51 20.70
N ASP A 120 12.79 -17.54 20.89
CA ASP A 120 12.37 -18.74 21.62
C ASP A 120 12.59 -18.49 23.12
N THR A 121 11.51 -18.46 23.89
CA THR A 121 11.57 -18.14 25.32
C THR A 121 12.11 -19.30 26.16
N THR A 122 12.23 -20.50 25.61
CA THR A 122 12.71 -21.69 26.35
C THR A 122 14.24 -21.78 26.40
N ASP A 123 14.93 -21.36 25.37
CA ASP A 123 16.40 -21.43 25.27
C ASP A 123 17.05 -20.09 24.91
N SER A 124 16.25 -19.05 24.71
CA SER A 124 16.68 -17.69 24.32
C SER A 124 17.36 -17.66 22.94
N ASP A 125 17.00 -18.59 22.06
CA ASP A 125 17.40 -18.54 20.67
C ASP A 125 16.70 -17.37 19.95
N GLU A 126 17.42 -16.69 19.07
CA GLU A 126 16.94 -15.52 18.37
C GLU A 126 17.05 -15.72 16.85
N CYS A 127 16.00 -15.36 16.14
CA CYS A 127 15.97 -15.35 14.69
C CYS A 127 15.60 -13.95 14.19
N TYR A 128 16.35 -13.44 13.22
CA TYR A 128 16.05 -12.20 12.54
C TYR A 128 15.45 -12.53 11.17
N GLY A 129 14.22 -12.11 10.97
CA GLY A 129 13.49 -12.41 9.75
C GLY A 129 14.16 -11.79 8.53
N GLN A 130 14.16 -12.54 7.43
CA GLN A 130 14.70 -12.08 6.14
C GLN A 130 13.57 -11.66 5.20
N ASP A 131 13.84 -10.62 4.42
CA ASP A 131 12.95 -10.17 3.36
C ASP A 131 12.75 -11.27 2.31
N GLN A 132 11.50 -11.62 2.01
CA GLN A 132 11.19 -12.56 0.93
C GLN A 132 11.55 -12.02 -0.48
N CYS A 133 11.73 -10.71 -0.60
CA CYS A 133 12.03 -10.01 -1.85
C CYS A 133 13.53 -9.70 -2.00
N SER A 134 14.29 -9.72 -0.90
CA SER A 134 15.74 -9.56 -0.83
C SER A 134 16.29 -10.37 0.35
N ASN A 135 17.59 -10.57 0.44
CA ASN A 135 18.21 -11.24 1.61
C ASN A 135 18.72 -10.22 2.65
N ASP A 136 18.17 -9.01 2.67
CA ASP A 136 18.53 -8.00 3.65
C ASP A 136 17.69 -8.17 4.92
N PRO A 137 18.27 -8.25 6.12
CA PRO A 137 17.53 -8.30 7.38
C PRO A 137 16.88 -6.95 7.74
N ASN A 138 17.33 -5.86 7.15
CA ASN A 138 16.74 -4.53 7.34
C ASN A 138 15.87 -4.14 6.14
N PHE A 139 14.66 -3.71 6.44
CA PHE A 139 13.66 -3.33 5.46
C PHE A 139 13.53 -1.82 5.38
N TYR A 140 13.43 -1.30 4.17
CA TYR A 140 13.33 0.14 3.91
C TYR A 140 12.04 0.45 3.16
N LEU A 141 11.20 1.28 3.75
CA LEU A 141 9.93 1.71 3.18
C LEU A 141 9.98 3.21 2.90
N PRO A 142 9.99 3.63 1.63
CA PRO A 142 9.78 5.03 1.27
C PRO A 142 8.44 5.53 1.80
N ILE A 143 8.45 6.67 2.47
CA ILE A 143 7.27 7.33 3.00
C ILE A 143 7.04 8.62 2.23
N THR A 144 5.92 8.72 1.57
CA THR A 144 5.53 9.96 0.90
C THR A 144 4.70 10.80 1.85
N PRO A 145 5.04 12.09 2.06
CA PRO A 145 4.20 12.97 2.84
C PRO A 145 2.80 13.01 2.23
N ALA A 146 1.78 12.82 3.05
CA ALA A 146 0.40 12.99 2.62
C ALA A 146 0.11 14.47 2.36
N THR A 147 -0.94 14.79 1.58
CA THR A 147 -1.35 16.18 1.33
C THR A 147 -1.65 16.91 2.63
N SER A 148 -1.16 18.14 2.78
CA SER A 148 -1.29 18.94 4.00
C SER A 148 -2.63 19.66 4.11
N GLN A 149 -3.35 19.79 2.99
CA GLN A 149 -4.65 20.45 2.89
C GLN A 149 -5.55 19.78 1.84
N ASP A 150 -6.83 20.13 1.86
CA ASP A 150 -7.76 19.75 0.81
C ASP A 150 -7.34 20.37 -0.52
N VAL A 151 -7.29 19.55 -1.57
CA VAL A 151 -6.95 19.98 -2.93
C VAL A 151 -8.04 19.55 -3.90
N THR A 152 -8.64 20.50 -4.60
CA THR A 152 -9.51 20.19 -5.73
C THR A 152 -8.69 20.17 -7.01
N VAL A 153 -8.69 19.03 -7.68
CA VAL A 153 -8.03 18.87 -8.99
C VAL A 153 -9.09 18.84 -10.07
N ARG A 154 -8.96 19.72 -11.05
CA ARG A 154 -9.79 19.68 -12.26
C ARG A 154 -9.13 18.80 -13.32
N PHE A 155 -9.78 17.70 -13.63
CA PHE A 155 -9.39 16.80 -14.70
C PHE A 155 -10.07 17.18 -16.00
N HIS A 156 -9.32 17.09 -17.08
CA HIS A 156 -9.79 17.28 -18.44
C HIS A 156 -9.52 16.00 -19.25
N MET A 157 -10.49 15.58 -20.05
CA MET A 157 -10.32 14.48 -21.00
C MET A 157 -10.82 14.91 -22.37
N CYS A 158 -9.94 14.91 -23.34
CA CYS A 158 -10.24 15.18 -24.72
C CYS A 158 -10.59 13.89 -25.46
N LEU A 159 -11.83 13.78 -25.91
CA LEU A 159 -12.24 12.64 -26.72
C LEU A 159 -11.82 12.91 -28.17
N THR A 160 -10.82 12.19 -28.66
CA THR A 160 -10.22 12.34 -30.01
C THR A 160 -11.30 12.45 -31.09
N SER A 161 -11.08 13.35 -32.05
CA SER A 161 -11.98 13.53 -33.18
C SER A 161 -12.29 12.20 -33.88
N GLY A 162 -13.57 11.96 -34.13
CA GLY A 162 -14.05 10.71 -34.71
C GLY A 162 -14.23 9.55 -33.71
N VAL A 163 -13.85 9.73 -32.46
CA VAL A 163 -14.20 8.75 -31.39
C VAL A 163 -15.54 9.16 -30.78
N GLU A 164 -16.53 8.29 -30.90
CA GLU A 164 -17.87 8.51 -30.35
C GLU A 164 -18.03 7.82 -29.00
N THR A 165 -18.96 8.34 -28.19
CA THR A 165 -19.41 7.72 -26.94
C THR A 165 -20.96 7.66 -26.95
N THR A 166 -21.50 6.58 -26.43
CA THR A 166 -22.95 6.33 -26.32
C THR A 166 -23.47 6.65 -24.92
N GLY A 167 -22.99 7.69 -24.28
CA GLY A 167 -23.43 8.07 -22.95
C GLY A 167 -22.31 8.69 -22.14
N ASP A 168 -22.32 8.47 -20.83
CA ASP A 168 -21.41 9.12 -19.91
C ASP A 168 -19.96 8.69 -20.14
N VAL A 169 -19.07 9.66 -19.92
CA VAL A 169 -17.61 9.48 -19.81
C VAL A 169 -17.26 9.62 -18.34
N CYS A 170 -16.35 8.75 -17.88
CA CYS A 170 -15.92 8.74 -16.49
C CYS A 170 -14.40 8.74 -16.37
N ILE A 171 -13.94 9.30 -15.25
CA ILE A 171 -12.61 9.04 -14.70
C ILE A 171 -12.72 8.00 -13.58
N ILE A 172 -11.73 7.14 -13.45
CA ILE A 172 -11.66 6.11 -12.42
C ILE A 172 -10.19 5.92 -12.00
N GLY A 173 -9.92 5.66 -10.74
CA GLY A 173 -8.54 5.53 -10.26
C GLY A 173 -8.39 4.86 -8.91
N GLY A 174 -7.15 4.69 -8.47
CA GLY A 174 -6.79 4.01 -7.23
C GLY A 174 -6.99 4.81 -5.95
N HIS A 175 -7.62 6.00 -6.02
CA HIS A 175 -7.93 6.82 -4.85
C HIS A 175 -9.44 6.78 -4.58
N PRO A 176 -9.92 6.79 -3.30
CA PRO A 176 -11.34 6.79 -2.96
C PRO A 176 -12.15 7.88 -3.68
N ALA A 177 -11.60 9.08 -3.85
CA ALA A 177 -12.23 10.16 -4.60
C ALA A 177 -12.41 9.85 -6.11
N LEU A 178 -11.68 8.88 -6.64
CA LEU A 178 -11.78 8.35 -8.01
C LEU A 178 -12.45 6.97 -8.07
N GLY A 179 -13.02 6.51 -6.95
CA GLY A 179 -13.82 5.30 -6.85
C GLY A 179 -13.06 3.97 -6.73
N ASP A 180 -11.78 4.01 -6.31
CA ASP A 180 -10.96 2.83 -5.97
C ASP A 180 -10.98 1.72 -7.05
N TRP A 181 -10.87 2.10 -8.32
CA TRP A 181 -10.99 1.22 -9.49
C TRP A 181 -12.32 0.44 -9.58
N ALA A 182 -13.29 0.73 -8.71
CA ALA A 182 -14.58 0.05 -8.66
C ALA A 182 -15.70 0.84 -9.35
N THR A 183 -15.77 2.17 -9.12
CA THR A 183 -16.86 3.01 -9.62
C THR A 183 -16.30 4.26 -10.27
N GLY A 184 -16.56 4.45 -11.57
CA GLY A 184 -16.12 5.67 -12.26
C GLY A 184 -16.88 6.91 -11.81
N VAL A 185 -16.20 8.06 -11.75
CA VAL A 185 -16.79 9.37 -11.48
C VAL A 185 -17.18 10.02 -12.82
N PRO A 186 -18.46 10.35 -13.04
CA PRO A 186 -18.89 10.94 -14.29
C PRO A 186 -18.25 12.30 -14.57
N MET A 187 -17.88 12.54 -15.81
CA MET A 187 -17.32 13.80 -16.31
C MET A 187 -18.37 14.57 -17.12
N ALA A 188 -18.45 15.86 -16.90
CA ALA A 188 -19.36 16.72 -17.66
C ALA A 188 -18.75 17.10 -19.02
N LEU A 189 -19.56 17.08 -20.08
CA LEU A 189 -19.19 17.63 -21.39
C LEU A 189 -19.13 19.15 -21.30
N SER A 190 -17.92 19.72 -21.33
CA SER A 190 -17.70 21.15 -21.14
C SER A 190 -17.94 21.94 -22.40
N CYS A 191 -17.60 21.40 -23.58
CA CYS A 191 -17.69 22.11 -24.85
C CYS A 191 -18.38 21.23 -25.90
N PRO A 192 -19.72 21.18 -25.90
CA PRO A 192 -20.48 20.31 -26.80
C PRO A 192 -20.34 20.65 -28.28
N SER A 193 -19.93 21.88 -28.60
CA SER A 193 -19.77 22.36 -29.99
C SER A 193 -18.37 22.13 -30.56
N LEU A 194 -17.42 21.64 -29.73
CA LEU A 194 -16.06 21.35 -30.18
C LEU A 194 -15.91 19.93 -30.73
N ASP A 195 -15.02 19.76 -31.67
CA ASP A 195 -14.48 18.50 -32.11
C ASP A 195 -12.95 18.64 -32.13
N PRO A 196 -12.22 17.98 -31.29
CA PRO A 196 -12.62 16.94 -30.32
C PRO A 196 -13.43 17.47 -29.12
N LYS A 197 -14.30 16.60 -28.55
CA LYS A 197 -15.14 16.92 -27.39
C LYS A 197 -14.30 16.96 -26.11
N LEU A 198 -14.50 17.98 -25.29
CA LEU A 198 -13.83 18.12 -24.00
C LEU A 198 -14.77 17.78 -22.85
N TYR A 199 -14.34 16.83 -22.01
CA TYR A 199 -14.99 16.48 -20.76
C TYR A 199 -14.16 16.98 -19.58
N GLN A 200 -14.82 17.34 -18.47
CA GLN A 200 -14.14 17.78 -17.25
C GLN A 200 -14.86 17.31 -15.99
N VAL A 201 -14.12 17.21 -14.89
CA VAL A 201 -14.65 16.97 -13.55
C VAL A 201 -13.68 17.56 -12.51
N ASP A 202 -14.26 18.12 -11.44
CA ASP A 202 -13.51 18.58 -10.27
C ASP A 202 -13.56 17.48 -9.21
N ILE A 203 -12.40 17.01 -8.80
CA ILE A 203 -12.23 15.95 -7.79
C ILE A 203 -11.57 16.56 -6.56
N LEU A 204 -12.22 16.44 -5.41
CA LEU A 204 -11.67 16.84 -4.12
C LEU A 204 -10.84 15.69 -3.52
N PHE A 205 -9.57 15.95 -3.29
CA PHE A 205 -8.66 15.12 -2.51
C PHE A 205 -8.54 15.76 -1.13
N PRO A 206 -9.05 15.12 -0.06
CA PRO A 206 -8.96 15.67 1.29
C PRO A 206 -7.53 15.72 1.80
N ALA A 207 -7.27 16.58 2.77
CA ALA A 207 -6.02 16.58 3.52
C ALA A 207 -5.72 15.17 4.05
N GLY A 208 -4.47 14.73 3.96
CA GLY A 208 -4.08 13.37 4.29
C GLY A 208 -4.15 12.38 3.12
N SER A 209 -4.52 12.81 1.92
CA SER A 209 -4.50 11.95 0.73
C SER A 209 -3.08 11.60 0.30
N ASN A 210 -2.92 10.39 -0.28
CA ASN A 210 -1.70 10.08 -1.03
C ASN A 210 -1.59 11.04 -2.22
N PRO A 211 -0.52 11.82 -2.34
CA PRO A 211 -0.38 12.75 -3.46
C PRO A 211 -0.16 12.05 -4.81
N TYR A 212 0.34 10.81 -4.83
CA TYR A 212 0.48 10.05 -6.07
C TYR A 212 -0.82 9.32 -6.39
N VAL A 213 -1.40 9.63 -7.54
CA VAL A 213 -2.68 9.09 -7.98
C VAL A 213 -2.55 8.49 -9.37
N GLU A 214 -2.98 7.24 -9.54
CA GLU A 214 -3.15 6.63 -10.85
C GLU A 214 -4.63 6.62 -11.24
N TYR A 215 -4.90 6.88 -12.53
CA TYR A 215 -6.27 6.93 -13.06
C TYR A 215 -6.33 6.51 -14.53
N LYS A 216 -7.55 6.26 -15.00
CA LYS A 216 -7.91 5.97 -16.40
C LYS A 216 -9.24 6.62 -16.76
N TYR A 217 -9.52 6.66 -18.04
CA TYR A 217 -10.81 7.08 -18.55
C TYR A 217 -11.65 5.90 -19.03
N LYS A 218 -12.97 6.08 -18.95
CA LYS A 218 -13.96 5.17 -19.49
C LYS A 218 -15.01 5.94 -20.28
N LYS A 219 -15.56 5.34 -21.33
CA LYS A 219 -16.66 5.89 -22.14
C LYS A 219 -17.84 4.93 -22.19
N ASP A 220 -18.86 5.26 -22.95
CA ASP A 220 -20.05 4.43 -23.18
C ASP A 220 -20.75 4.04 -21.85
N ASN A 221 -21.23 5.04 -21.12
CA ASN A 221 -21.80 4.89 -19.77
C ASN A 221 -20.79 4.31 -18.75
N CYS A 222 -19.53 4.69 -18.85
CA CYS A 222 -18.46 4.20 -17.98
C CYS A 222 -18.19 2.69 -18.07
N GLU A 223 -18.49 2.08 -19.20
CA GLU A 223 -18.28 0.64 -19.43
C GLU A 223 -16.99 0.35 -20.19
N THR A 224 -16.69 1.12 -21.23
CA THR A 224 -15.54 0.88 -22.11
C THR A 224 -14.30 1.55 -21.59
N TRP A 225 -13.27 0.77 -21.26
CA TRP A 225 -11.96 1.25 -20.84
C TRP A 225 -11.13 1.76 -22.03
N GLU A 226 -10.32 2.79 -21.79
CA GLU A 226 -9.22 3.08 -22.71
C GLU A 226 -8.20 1.92 -22.71
N SER A 227 -7.55 1.70 -23.85
CA SER A 227 -6.63 0.57 -24.05
C SER A 227 -5.20 0.82 -23.58
N THR A 228 -4.87 2.08 -23.26
CA THR A 228 -3.53 2.51 -22.81
C THR A 228 -3.26 2.14 -21.34
N GLY A 229 -2.02 2.36 -20.87
CA GLY A 229 -1.64 2.24 -19.47
C GLY A 229 -2.39 3.25 -18.57
N ASN A 230 -2.15 3.19 -17.26
CA ASN A 230 -2.70 4.17 -16.33
C ASN A 230 -2.03 5.54 -16.57
N HIS A 231 -2.84 6.60 -16.49
CA HIS A 231 -2.34 7.95 -16.28
C HIS A 231 -1.87 8.09 -14.84
N SER A 232 -0.99 9.04 -14.57
CA SER A 232 -0.54 9.33 -13.21
C SER A 232 -0.45 10.83 -12.96
N LEU A 233 -0.70 11.22 -11.73
CA LEU A 233 -0.62 12.59 -11.24
C LEU A 233 0.06 12.60 -9.89
N THR A 234 0.93 13.59 -9.65
CA THR A 234 1.32 13.97 -8.30
C THR A 234 0.59 15.26 -7.94
N ILE A 235 -0.26 15.21 -6.92
CA ILE A 235 -1.04 16.35 -6.44
C ILE A 235 -0.08 17.36 -5.82
N ASP A 236 -0.09 18.58 -6.33
CA ASP A 236 0.60 19.73 -5.72
C ASP A 236 -0.35 20.38 -4.70
N ASP A 237 -0.07 20.19 -3.42
CA ASP A 237 -0.85 20.74 -2.31
C ASP A 237 -0.41 22.14 -1.87
N SER A 238 0.44 22.80 -2.65
CA SER A 238 0.77 24.22 -2.42
C SER A 238 -0.43 25.16 -2.62
N ASN A 239 -1.45 24.70 -3.35
CA ASN A 239 -2.69 25.40 -3.61
C ASN A 239 -3.90 24.48 -3.39
N SER A 240 -5.02 25.05 -2.95
CA SER A 240 -6.27 24.30 -2.75
C SER A 240 -7.02 23.96 -4.05
N PHE A 241 -6.60 24.50 -5.17
CA PHE A 241 -7.14 24.21 -6.49
C PHE A 241 -6.02 24.08 -7.51
N TYR A 242 -6.12 23.04 -8.34
CA TYR A 242 -5.17 22.74 -9.40
C TYR A 242 -5.92 22.35 -10.67
N ASP A 243 -5.69 23.12 -11.74
CA ASP A 243 -6.28 22.88 -13.06
C ASP A 243 -5.26 22.13 -13.93
N LEU A 244 -5.54 20.87 -14.25
CA LEU A 244 -4.65 20.08 -15.11
C LEU A 244 -4.61 20.68 -16.53
N PRO A 245 -3.46 20.65 -17.18
CA PRO A 245 -3.39 21.06 -18.57
C PRO A 245 -4.27 20.17 -19.47
N TYR A 246 -4.84 20.74 -20.53
CA TYR A 246 -5.70 20.05 -21.51
C TYR A 246 -4.97 19.02 -22.38
N THR A 247 -3.94 18.41 -21.84
CA THR A 247 -3.08 17.45 -22.58
C THR A 247 -3.52 16.00 -22.41
N ASP A 248 -4.45 15.73 -21.49
CA ASP A 248 -5.00 14.39 -21.33
C ASP A 248 -6.05 14.11 -22.39
N GLY A 249 -5.83 13.07 -23.16
CA GLY A 249 -6.74 12.61 -24.19
C GLY A 249 -7.04 11.13 -24.08
N TRP A 250 -8.17 10.74 -24.64
CA TRP A 250 -8.49 9.33 -24.82
C TRP A 250 -7.34 8.61 -25.52
N GLU A 251 -6.81 7.56 -24.87
CA GLU A 251 -5.69 6.77 -25.36
C GLU A 251 -4.39 7.58 -25.63
N TYR A 252 -4.14 8.65 -24.84
CA TYR A 252 -3.01 9.56 -25.00
C TYR A 252 -2.91 10.23 -26.40
N LEU A 253 -3.99 10.20 -27.19
CA LEU A 253 -3.92 10.54 -28.61
C LEU A 253 -4.12 12.03 -28.94
N THR A 254 -4.23 12.92 -27.94
CA THR A 254 -4.47 14.32 -28.30
C THR A 254 -3.53 15.31 -27.69
N PRO A 255 -2.73 15.94 -28.53
CA PRO A 255 -1.93 17.06 -28.10
C PRO A 255 -2.70 18.37 -27.88
N ASP A 256 -3.84 18.61 -28.55
CA ASP A 256 -4.46 19.92 -28.59
C ASP A 256 -5.98 19.87 -28.51
N CYS A 257 -6.51 19.56 -27.30
CA CYS A 257 -7.90 19.88 -27.03
C CYS A 257 -8.01 21.39 -26.79
N PRO A 258 -8.65 22.16 -27.67
CA PRO A 258 -8.83 23.58 -27.42
C PRO A 258 -9.70 23.73 -26.17
N GLY A 259 -9.20 24.41 -25.14
CA GLY A 259 -10.01 24.78 -23.99
C GLY A 259 -11.25 25.56 -24.44
N CYS A 260 -12.36 25.43 -23.72
CA CYS A 260 -13.63 26.09 -24.04
C CYS A 260 -13.55 27.66 -24.07
N GLY A 261 -12.39 28.23 -23.79
CA GLY A 261 -12.15 29.67 -23.83
C GLY A 261 -11.28 30.17 -24.96
N ALA A 262 -10.75 29.27 -25.79
CA ALA A 262 -10.15 29.63 -27.07
C ALA A 262 -11.30 29.94 -28.06
N ALA A 263 -12.12 30.95 -27.79
CA ALA A 263 -12.74 31.67 -28.86
C ALA A 263 -11.57 32.07 -29.76
N THR A 264 -11.46 31.48 -30.94
CA THR A 264 -10.70 32.05 -32.03
C THR A 264 -11.06 33.53 -31.99
N GLU A 265 -10.12 34.39 -31.56
CA GLU A 265 -10.33 35.85 -31.76
C GLU A 265 -10.77 35.95 -33.22
N PRO A 266 -11.96 36.47 -33.49
CA PRO A 266 -12.35 36.62 -34.87
C PRO A 266 -11.23 37.42 -35.50
N THR A 267 -10.70 36.95 -36.62
CA THR A 267 -9.66 37.62 -37.42
C THR A 267 -10.05 39.03 -37.84
N GLU A 268 -11.25 39.44 -37.49
CA GLU A 268 -11.80 40.80 -37.70
C GLU A 268 -11.26 41.87 -36.73
N TRP A 269 -10.72 41.53 -35.54
CA TRP A 269 -10.12 42.53 -34.64
C TRP A 269 -8.84 43.14 -35.21
N GLY A 270 -8.12 42.43 -36.08
CA GLY A 270 -6.99 42.95 -36.85
C GLY A 270 -7.41 44.04 -37.85
N THR A 271 -8.61 43.90 -38.42
CA THR A 271 -9.16 44.83 -39.42
C THR A 271 -9.71 46.10 -38.78
N ILE A 272 -10.29 46.05 -37.58
CA ILE A 272 -10.81 47.20 -36.87
C ILE A 272 -9.69 48.11 -36.35
N LYS A 273 -8.56 47.57 -35.88
CA LYS A 273 -7.38 48.36 -35.46
C LYS A 273 -6.72 49.12 -36.60
N ALA A 274 -6.90 48.69 -37.84
CA ALA A 274 -6.39 49.40 -39.04
C ALA A 274 -7.25 50.62 -39.45
N LEU A 275 -8.49 50.73 -38.95
CA LEU A 275 -9.39 51.85 -39.26
C LEU A 275 -9.31 53.03 -38.27
N TYR A 276 -8.55 52.87 -37.17
CA TYR A 276 -8.36 53.90 -36.12
C TYR A 276 -6.90 54.40 -36.01
N ARG A 277 -6.14 54.35 -37.11
CA ARG A 277 -4.83 55.02 -37.23
C ARG A 277 -4.87 56.13 -38.22
#